data_786f7c0be2d6004992418b1413e59672
#
_entry.id   786f7c0be2d6004992418b1413e59672
#
_cell.length_a   1.000
_cell.length_b   1.000
_cell.length_c   1.000
_cell.angle_alpha   90.00
_cell.angle_beta   90.00
_cell.angle_gamma   90.00
#
_symmetry.space_group_name_H-M   'P 1'
#
loop_
_entity.id
_entity.type
_entity.pdbx_description
1 polymer ?
#
loop_
_entity_poly.entity_id
_entity_poly.type
_entity_poly.pdbx_seq_one_letter_code
_entity_poly.pdbx_strand_id
1 'polypeptide(L)'
;MKQAWILIACLLSTAAAGQDLNRLELGIHDLVEVKTLTGITLVVDPTKIVMAYASPRPSGRGAAITNIVGLAGGPQEIDEPPNDLLERLSLKPYFVVLTLPDGVSVWMKASAISFLRATEVWDHTRSEAKSAVSIHGRPIFVKETVSTIRDAINALRRKNRPLDGRD
;
A
#
# COMPACT_ATOMS: atom_id res chain seq x y z
N MET A 1 -19.67 -48.04 27.59
CA MET A 1 -19.60 -46.58 27.72
C MET A 1 -18.23 -46.08 27.20
N LYS A 2 -18.09 -45.90 25.89
CA LYS A 2 -16.89 -45.27 25.24
C LYS A 2 -17.24 -45.03 23.80
N GLN A 3 -17.87 -43.91 23.47
CA GLN A 3 -17.97 -43.37 22.10
C GLN A 3 -18.75 -42.02 22.18
N ALA A 4 -18.06 -40.92 22.37
CA ALA A 4 -18.63 -39.58 22.17
C ALA A 4 -17.56 -38.48 22.24
N TRP A 5 -16.45 -38.58 21.49
CA TRP A 5 -15.43 -37.50 21.46
C TRP A 5 -14.77 -37.26 20.09
N ILE A 6 -15.46 -37.47 18.96
CA ILE A 6 -14.83 -37.27 17.62
C ILE A 6 -15.70 -36.38 16.70
N LEU A 7 -16.42 -35.41 17.18
CA LEU A 7 -17.25 -34.58 16.27
C LEU A 7 -17.17 -33.05 16.54
N ILE A 8 -16.12 -32.53 17.17
CA ILE A 8 -15.98 -31.07 17.38
C ILE A 8 -14.76 -30.44 16.66
N ALA A 9 -13.96 -31.21 15.95
CA ALA A 9 -12.70 -30.70 15.35
C ALA A 9 -12.81 -30.18 13.92
N CYS A 10 -13.95 -30.27 13.23
CA CYS A 10 -14.07 -29.87 11.81
C CYS A 10 -14.83 -28.58 11.53
N LEU A 11 -15.26 -27.84 12.54
CA LEU A 11 -16.03 -26.58 12.34
C LEU A 11 -15.26 -25.28 12.61
N LEU A 12 -13.95 -25.36 12.89
CA LEU A 12 -13.14 -24.17 13.22
C LEU A 12 -12.22 -23.67 12.09
N SER A 13 -12.22 -24.27 10.89
CA SER A 13 -11.26 -23.89 9.86
C SER A 13 -11.83 -22.98 8.74
N THR A 14 -13.12 -22.64 8.74
CA THR A 14 -13.72 -21.76 7.72
C THR A 14 -14.00 -20.34 8.20
N ALA A 15 -13.77 -20.02 9.48
CA ALA A 15 -14.02 -18.69 10.04
C ALA A 15 -12.84 -17.71 9.91
N ALA A 16 -11.64 -18.18 9.57
CA ALA A 16 -10.45 -17.31 9.56
C ALA A 16 -10.40 -16.33 8.38
N ALA A 17 -10.90 -16.73 7.21
CA ALA A 17 -10.83 -15.88 6.01
C ALA A 17 -11.83 -14.70 6.01
N GLY A 18 -12.94 -14.80 6.76
CA GLY A 18 -13.93 -13.72 6.87
C GLY A 18 -13.62 -12.69 7.96
N GLN A 19 -12.78 -13.04 8.93
CA GLN A 19 -12.44 -12.14 10.03
C GLN A 19 -11.41 -11.08 9.65
N ASP A 20 -10.52 -11.36 8.67
CA ASP A 20 -9.50 -10.41 8.25
C ASP A 20 -10.07 -9.20 7.51
N LEU A 21 -11.14 -9.37 6.74
CA LEU A 21 -11.79 -8.26 6.01
C LEU A 21 -12.53 -7.31 6.98
N ASN A 22 -13.22 -7.84 7.99
CA ASN A 22 -13.89 -7.02 9.00
C ASN A 22 -12.88 -6.31 9.94
N ARG A 23 -11.71 -6.88 10.19
CA ARG A 23 -10.65 -6.23 10.94
C ARG A 23 -10.09 -5.02 10.24
N LEU A 24 -9.95 -5.06 8.91
CA LEU A 24 -9.51 -3.93 8.08
C LEU A 24 -10.50 -2.75 8.13
N GLU A 25 -11.81 -3.02 8.20
CA GLU A 25 -12.85 -1.98 8.30
C GLU A 25 -12.95 -1.35 9.69
N LEU A 26 -12.67 -2.11 10.75
CA LEU A 26 -12.78 -1.65 12.14
C LEU A 26 -11.53 -0.94 12.67
N GLY A 27 -10.48 -0.81 11.85
CA GLY A 27 -9.24 -0.12 12.25
C GLY A 27 -8.43 -0.85 13.32
N ILE A 28 -8.74 -2.14 13.59
CA ILE A 28 -7.98 -2.99 14.50
C ILE A 28 -6.96 -3.77 13.64
N HIS A 29 -5.76 -3.22 13.52
CA HIS A 29 -4.67 -3.86 12.80
C HIS A 29 -3.60 -4.29 13.78
N ASP A 30 -3.07 -5.50 13.55
CA ASP A 30 -1.91 -5.94 14.29
C ASP A 30 -0.71 -5.07 13.87
N LEU A 31 0.02 -4.57 14.85
CA LEU A 31 1.28 -3.88 14.61
C LEU A 31 2.29 -4.87 14.03
N VAL A 32 3.04 -4.44 13.03
CA VAL A 32 3.99 -5.29 12.31
C VAL A 32 5.41 -4.77 12.47
N GLU A 33 6.34 -5.68 12.67
CA GLU A 33 7.77 -5.34 12.71
C GLU A 33 8.32 -5.21 11.30
N VAL A 34 9.05 -4.12 11.07
CA VAL A 34 9.85 -3.89 9.88
C VAL A 34 11.28 -3.50 10.28
N LYS A 35 12.27 -3.92 9.48
CA LYS A 35 13.67 -3.56 9.73
C LYS A 35 14.06 -2.38 8.86
N THR A 36 14.60 -1.35 9.50
CA THR A 36 15.19 -0.22 8.79
C THR A 36 16.52 -0.64 8.15
N LEU A 37 17.00 0.19 7.21
CA LEU A 37 18.33 0.04 6.60
C LEU A 37 19.46 0.01 7.64
N THR A 38 19.31 0.70 8.76
CA THR A 38 20.27 0.73 9.87
C THR A 38 20.16 -0.45 10.82
N GLY A 39 19.24 -1.40 10.55
CA GLY A 39 19.01 -2.59 11.37
C GLY A 39 18.11 -2.38 12.59
N ILE A 40 17.57 -1.18 12.76
CA ILE A 40 16.60 -0.91 13.84
C ILE A 40 15.26 -1.57 13.48
N THR A 41 14.66 -2.26 14.43
CA THR A 41 13.30 -2.78 14.29
C THR A 41 12.30 -1.69 14.64
N LEU A 42 11.42 -1.36 13.68
CA LEU A 42 10.26 -0.49 13.90
C LEU A 42 9.00 -1.36 14.03
N VAL A 43 8.13 -0.99 14.97
CA VAL A 43 6.79 -1.54 15.08
C VAL A 43 5.82 -0.53 14.48
N VAL A 44 5.19 -0.90 13.38
CA VAL A 44 4.37 0.01 12.58
C VAL A 44 2.93 -0.48 12.46
N ASP A 45 2.00 0.46 12.39
CA ASP A 45 0.63 0.20 11.94
C ASP A 45 0.61 0.25 10.40
N PRO A 46 0.40 -0.89 9.70
CA PRO A 46 0.43 -0.95 8.25
C PRO A 46 -0.58 -0.01 7.59
N THR A 47 -1.69 0.29 8.26
CA THR A 47 -2.74 1.15 7.72
C THR A 47 -2.32 2.60 7.58
N LYS A 48 -1.32 3.03 8.33
CA LYS A 48 -0.76 4.38 8.26
C LYS A 48 0.17 4.57 7.06
N ILE A 49 0.65 3.49 6.45
CA ILE A 49 1.47 3.59 5.25
C ILE A 49 0.58 4.09 4.10
N VAL A 50 0.92 5.25 3.55
CA VAL A 50 0.17 5.89 2.45
C VAL A 50 0.93 5.85 1.13
N MET A 51 2.26 5.68 1.18
CA MET A 51 3.09 5.60 -0.01
C MET A 51 4.34 4.77 0.27
N ALA A 52 4.79 4.03 -0.73
CA ALA A 52 6.06 3.30 -0.73
C ALA A 52 6.74 3.48 -2.08
N TYR A 53 8.07 3.63 -2.11
CA TYR A 53 8.85 3.73 -3.35
C TYR A 53 10.27 3.24 -3.12
N ALA A 54 10.92 2.79 -4.20
CA ALA A 54 12.31 2.39 -4.14
C ALA A 54 13.21 3.61 -3.83
N SER A 55 14.11 3.47 -2.87
CA SER A 55 15.13 4.49 -2.63
C SER A 55 16.11 4.53 -3.81
N PRO A 56 16.52 5.72 -4.28
CA PRO A 56 17.60 5.83 -5.26
C PRO A 56 18.97 5.45 -4.67
N ARG A 57 19.06 5.29 -3.35
CA ARG A 57 20.31 4.88 -2.70
C ARG A 57 20.46 3.37 -2.80
N PRO A 58 21.60 2.88 -3.32
CA PRO A 58 21.89 1.46 -3.26
C PRO A 58 22.07 1.05 -1.79
N SER A 59 21.46 -0.06 -1.39
CA SER A 59 21.84 -0.70 -0.13
C SER A 59 23.28 -1.21 -0.27
N GLY A 60 24.08 -1.06 0.77
CA GLY A 60 25.42 -1.67 0.80
C GLY A 60 25.43 -3.19 0.65
N ARG A 61 24.24 -3.83 0.61
CA ARG A 61 24.02 -5.27 0.44
C ARG A 61 23.43 -5.63 -0.93
N GLY A 62 23.25 -4.67 -1.85
CA GLY A 62 22.66 -4.90 -3.17
C GLY A 62 21.13 -5.13 -3.18
N ALA A 63 20.47 -5.06 -2.03
CA ALA A 63 19.02 -5.16 -1.95
C ALA A 63 18.37 -3.78 -2.25
N ALA A 64 17.17 -3.80 -2.81
CA ALA A 64 16.39 -2.58 -3.00
C ALA A 64 15.86 -2.10 -1.64
N ILE A 65 16.00 -0.80 -1.38
CA ILE A 65 15.50 -0.15 -0.17
C ILE A 65 14.15 0.47 -0.48
N THR A 66 13.20 0.33 0.44
CA THR A 66 11.91 0.98 0.37
C THR A 66 11.86 2.20 1.27
N ASN A 67 11.47 3.34 0.72
CA ASN A 67 10.99 4.47 1.51
C ASN A 67 9.49 4.32 1.74
N ILE A 68 9.06 4.23 3.00
CA ILE A 68 7.65 4.28 3.38
C ILE A 68 7.30 5.65 3.95
N VAL A 69 6.11 6.14 3.59
CA VAL A 69 5.56 7.45 4.01
C VAL A 69 4.21 7.23 4.68
N GLY A 70 3.91 8.06 5.66
CA GLY A 70 2.67 8.03 6.44
C GLY A 70 2.88 7.78 7.93
N LEU A 71 4.10 7.40 8.32
CA LEU A 71 4.49 7.24 9.72
C LEU A 71 4.91 8.59 10.32
N ALA A 72 4.81 8.70 11.64
CA ALA A 72 5.35 9.84 12.36
C ALA A 72 6.88 9.91 12.17
N GLY A 73 7.43 11.12 12.06
CA GLY A 73 8.87 11.32 11.90
C GLY A 73 9.38 11.36 10.46
N GLY A 74 8.48 11.28 9.46
CA GLY A 74 8.84 11.38 8.04
C GLY A 74 9.07 10.03 7.37
N PRO A 75 9.65 10.01 6.14
CA PRO A 75 9.94 8.78 5.41
C PRO A 75 10.90 7.88 6.19
N GLN A 76 10.60 6.57 6.21
CA GLN A 76 11.45 5.56 6.84
C GLN A 76 12.05 4.66 5.77
N GLU A 77 13.35 4.42 5.81
CA GLU A 77 14.06 3.52 4.90
C GLU A 77 14.03 2.08 5.44
N ILE A 78 13.39 1.18 4.71
CA ILE A 78 13.21 -0.23 5.06
C ILE A 78 14.09 -1.09 4.17
N ASP A 79 14.80 -2.04 4.75
CA ASP A 79 15.72 -2.96 4.06
C ASP A 79 14.96 -4.11 3.36
N GLU A 80 14.03 -3.75 2.48
CA GLU A 80 13.17 -4.68 1.73
C GLU A 80 12.65 -3.98 0.46
N PRO A 81 12.50 -4.67 -0.69
CA PRO A 81 11.88 -4.10 -1.89
C PRO A 81 10.42 -3.69 -1.66
N PRO A 82 9.94 -2.58 -2.30
CA PRO A 82 8.57 -2.09 -2.08
C PRO A 82 7.48 -3.12 -2.34
N ASN A 83 7.63 -3.91 -3.41
CA ASN A 83 6.64 -4.92 -3.78
C ASN A 83 6.55 -6.02 -2.72
N ASP A 84 7.68 -6.50 -2.22
CA ASP A 84 7.77 -7.58 -1.23
C ASP A 84 7.25 -7.11 0.12
N LEU A 85 7.63 -5.89 0.53
CA LEU A 85 7.13 -5.25 1.74
C LEU A 85 5.59 -5.14 1.73
N LEU A 86 5.01 -4.58 0.65
CA LEU A 86 3.56 -4.42 0.55
C LEU A 86 2.81 -5.76 0.47
N GLU A 87 3.39 -6.77 -0.14
CA GLU A 87 2.84 -8.13 -0.18
C GLU A 87 2.86 -8.76 1.20
N ARG A 88 4.00 -8.74 1.90
CA ARG A 88 4.15 -9.26 3.28
C ARG A 88 3.20 -8.57 4.27
N LEU A 89 2.97 -7.26 4.09
CA LEU A 89 2.03 -6.48 4.91
C LEU A 89 0.57 -6.63 4.45
N SER A 90 0.28 -7.43 3.42
CA SER A 90 -1.06 -7.57 2.81
C SER A 90 -1.67 -6.24 2.34
N LEU A 91 -0.84 -5.26 2.02
CA LEU A 91 -1.26 -3.91 1.61
C LEU A 91 -1.41 -3.74 0.10
N LYS A 92 -0.79 -4.62 -0.70
CA LYS A 92 -0.74 -4.53 -2.16
C LYS A 92 -2.11 -4.29 -2.83
N PRO A 93 -3.22 -4.94 -2.38
CA PRO A 93 -4.54 -4.72 -2.96
C PRO A 93 -5.12 -3.32 -2.78
N TYR A 94 -4.53 -2.50 -1.92
CA TYR A 94 -5.02 -1.15 -1.61
C TYR A 94 -4.18 -0.05 -2.27
N PHE A 95 -3.13 -0.42 -3.00
CA PHE A 95 -2.18 0.51 -3.60
C PHE A 95 -2.27 0.51 -5.12
N VAL A 96 -2.26 1.68 -5.72
CA VAL A 96 -2.01 1.88 -7.16
C VAL A 96 -0.52 2.05 -7.38
N VAL A 97 -0.01 1.50 -8.47
CA VAL A 97 1.38 1.68 -8.91
C VAL A 97 1.41 2.78 -9.95
N LEU A 98 2.20 3.80 -9.72
CA LEU A 98 2.42 4.93 -10.62
C LEU A 98 3.92 5.11 -10.88
N THR A 99 4.27 5.88 -11.91
CA THR A 99 5.65 6.11 -12.32
C THR A 99 6.02 7.58 -12.11
N LEU A 100 7.05 7.84 -11.34
CA LEU A 100 7.61 9.19 -11.20
C LEU A 100 8.29 9.63 -12.52
N PRO A 101 8.52 10.94 -12.73
CA PRO A 101 9.17 11.45 -13.93
C PRO A 101 10.55 10.86 -14.20
N ASP A 102 11.30 10.48 -13.17
CA ASP A 102 12.60 9.81 -13.25
C ASP A 102 12.52 8.30 -13.56
N GLY A 103 11.29 7.75 -13.72
CA GLY A 103 11.06 6.34 -14.02
C GLY A 103 10.92 5.43 -12.80
N VAL A 104 11.06 5.96 -11.59
CA VAL A 104 10.89 5.17 -10.36
C VAL A 104 9.42 4.82 -10.15
N SER A 105 9.14 3.56 -9.86
CA SER A 105 7.79 3.14 -9.47
C SER A 105 7.48 3.59 -8.06
N VAL A 106 6.28 4.13 -7.87
CA VAL A 106 5.74 4.52 -6.58
C VAL A 106 4.39 3.86 -6.35
N TRP A 107 4.22 3.25 -5.20
CA TRP A 107 2.97 2.65 -4.72
C TRP A 107 2.25 3.68 -3.86
N MET A 108 1.03 4.03 -4.22
CA MET A 108 0.21 5.01 -3.51
C MET A 108 -1.08 4.38 -3.04
N LYS A 109 -1.39 4.51 -1.75
CA LYS A 109 -2.65 4.01 -1.19
C LYS A 109 -3.82 4.76 -1.82
N ALA A 110 -4.72 4.05 -2.50
CA ALA A 110 -5.81 4.65 -3.25
C ALA A 110 -6.73 5.53 -2.41
N SER A 111 -6.93 5.18 -1.11
CA SER A 111 -7.74 5.96 -0.18
C SER A 111 -7.05 7.24 0.34
N ALA A 112 -5.71 7.34 0.22
CA ALA A 112 -4.95 8.52 0.63
C ALA A 112 -4.87 9.60 -0.46
N ILE A 113 -5.25 9.26 -1.70
CA ILE A 113 -5.27 10.19 -2.82
C ILE A 113 -6.46 11.14 -2.64
N SER A 114 -6.17 12.42 -2.40
CA SER A 114 -7.19 13.45 -2.13
C SER A 114 -7.68 14.12 -3.40
N PHE A 115 -6.80 14.35 -4.39
CA PHE A 115 -7.22 14.83 -5.72
C PHE A 115 -6.21 14.45 -6.81
N LEU A 116 -6.66 14.55 -8.07
CA LEU A 116 -5.90 14.34 -9.28
C LEU A 116 -6.08 15.58 -10.18
N ARG A 117 -5.00 16.08 -10.78
CA ARG A 117 -5.06 17.08 -11.84
C ARG A 117 -4.09 16.76 -12.98
N ALA A 118 -4.38 17.22 -14.18
CA ALA A 118 -3.39 17.25 -15.25
C ALA A 118 -2.25 18.23 -14.86
N THR A 119 -1.06 17.99 -15.38
CA THR A 119 0.05 18.94 -15.25
C THR A 119 -0.26 20.19 -16.09
N GLU A 120 0.20 21.33 -15.62
CA GLU A 120 0.05 22.63 -16.27
C GLU A 120 1.38 23.08 -16.83
N VAL A 121 1.33 24.12 -17.70
CA VAL A 121 2.51 24.64 -18.41
C VAL A 121 3.62 25.09 -17.47
N TRP A 122 3.32 25.55 -16.27
CA TRP A 122 4.30 25.95 -15.24
C TRP A 122 4.88 24.81 -14.42
N ASP A 123 4.37 23.58 -14.59
CA ASP A 123 4.99 22.39 -14.01
C ASP A 123 6.25 21.93 -14.81
N HIS A 124 6.83 22.81 -15.65
CA HIS A 124 7.89 22.55 -16.64
C HIS A 124 9.18 21.92 -16.14
N THR A 125 9.48 22.00 -14.86
CA THR A 125 10.67 21.34 -14.29
C THR A 125 10.59 19.81 -14.31
N ARG A 126 9.47 19.25 -14.81
CA ARG A 126 9.18 17.80 -14.79
C ARG A 126 8.55 17.37 -16.13
N SER A 127 9.33 17.53 -17.20
CA SER A 127 8.91 17.39 -18.61
C SER A 127 8.14 16.12 -18.98
N GLU A 128 8.26 15.04 -18.18
CA GLU A 128 7.59 13.77 -18.46
C GLU A 128 6.33 13.54 -17.61
N ALA A 129 6.01 14.44 -16.68
CA ALA A 129 4.83 14.32 -15.85
C ALA A 129 3.58 14.69 -16.64
N LYS A 130 2.54 13.85 -16.58
CA LYS A 130 1.22 14.09 -17.19
C LYS A 130 0.17 14.47 -16.17
N SER A 131 0.39 14.12 -14.91
CA SER A 131 -0.54 14.39 -13.81
C SER A 131 0.17 14.69 -12.53
N ALA A 132 -0.53 15.40 -11.63
CA ALA A 132 -0.18 15.54 -10.24
C ALA A 132 -1.23 14.83 -9.37
N VAL A 133 -0.74 14.00 -8.45
CA VAL A 133 -1.51 13.26 -7.46
C VAL A 133 -1.28 13.90 -6.10
N SER A 134 -2.32 14.28 -5.37
CA SER A 134 -2.16 14.85 -4.04
C SER A 134 -2.36 13.78 -2.96
N ILE A 135 -1.36 13.66 -2.09
CA ILE A 135 -1.41 12.88 -0.86
C ILE A 135 -1.10 13.82 0.31
N HIS A 136 -2.02 13.90 1.29
CA HIS A 136 -1.88 14.80 2.45
C HIS A 136 -1.55 16.25 2.05
N GLY A 137 -2.18 16.75 0.97
CA GLY A 137 -1.98 18.13 0.47
C GLY A 137 -0.66 18.35 -0.29
N ARG A 138 0.18 17.34 -0.46
CA ARG A 138 1.44 17.45 -1.21
C ARG A 138 1.26 16.89 -2.62
N PRO A 139 1.53 17.66 -3.68
CA PRO A 139 1.49 17.16 -5.05
C PRO A 139 2.69 16.28 -5.35
N ILE A 140 2.42 15.12 -5.94
CA ILE A 140 3.41 14.19 -6.47
C ILE A 140 3.15 14.08 -7.96
N PHE A 141 4.17 14.34 -8.78
CA PHE A 141 4.06 14.33 -10.22
C PHE A 141 4.33 12.92 -10.76
N VAL A 142 3.51 12.46 -11.71
CA VAL A 142 3.57 11.10 -12.28
C VAL A 142 3.38 11.11 -13.79
N LYS A 143 3.86 10.05 -14.47
CA LYS A 143 3.79 9.90 -15.94
C LYS A 143 2.40 9.48 -16.44
N GLU A 144 1.58 8.89 -15.58
CA GLU A 144 0.24 8.45 -15.95
C GLU A 144 -0.71 9.65 -16.10
N THR A 145 -1.70 9.51 -17.00
CA THR A 145 -2.77 10.50 -17.15
C THR A 145 -3.79 10.39 -16.01
N VAL A 146 -4.53 11.47 -15.76
CA VAL A 146 -5.63 11.49 -14.77
C VAL A 146 -6.64 10.37 -15.01
N SER A 147 -6.97 10.09 -16.29
CA SER A 147 -7.90 9.00 -16.64
C SER A 147 -7.33 7.64 -16.24
N THR A 148 -6.08 7.36 -16.58
CA THR A 148 -5.40 6.10 -16.23
C THR A 148 -5.39 5.87 -14.72
N ILE A 149 -5.04 6.90 -13.95
CA ILE A 149 -5.00 6.81 -12.48
C ILE A 149 -6.40 6.57 -11.91
N ARG A 150 -7.40 7.34 -12.37
CA ARG A 150 -8.80 7.16 -11.95
C ARG A 150 -9.29 5.74 -12.21
N ASP A 151 -9.00 5.19 -13.39
CA ASP A 151 -9.46 3.87 -13.78
C ASP A 151 -8.77 2.77 -12.95
N ALA A 152 -7.48 2.93 -12.62
CA ALA A 152 -6.76 2.05 -11.70
C ALA A 152 -7.37 2.08 -10.29
N ILE A 153 -7.66 3.26 -9.73
CA ILE A 153 -8.31 3.41 -8.43
C ILE A 153 -9.70 2.75 -8.43
N ASN A 154 -10.49 2.97 -9.48
CA ASN A 154 -11.82 2.39 -9.59
C ASN A 154 -11.78 0.86 -9.72
N ALA A 155 -10.77 0.32 -10.41
CA ALA A 155 -10.55 -1.12 -10.52
C ALA A 155 -10.24 -1.73 -9.14
N LEU A 156 -9.37 -1.09 -8.34
CA LEU A 156 -9.09 -1.53 -6.97
C LEU A 156 -10.32 -1.48 -6.08
N ARG A 157 -11.12 -0.40 -6.16
CA ARG A 157 -12.35 -0.27 -5.39
C ARG A 157 -13.37 -1.37 -5.72
N ARG A 158 -13.51 -1.71 -7.00
CA ARG A 158 -14.38 -2.81 -7.43
C ARG A 158 -13.90 -4.17 -6.90
N LYS A 159 -12.59 -4.42 -6.96
CA LYS A 159 -11.98 -5.66 -6.48
C LYS A 159 -12.11 -5.84 -4.96
N ASN A 160 -12.00 -4.75 -4.22
CA ASN A 160 -12.03 -4.75 -2.76
C ASN A 160 -13.43 -4.47 -2.17
N ARG A 161 -14.45 -4.33 -3.03
CA ARG A 161 -15.84 -4.20 -2.57
C ARG A 161 -16.28 -5.55 -2.00
N PRO A 162 -16.78 -5.61 -0.75
CA PRO A 162 -17.42 -6.82 -0.25
C PRO A 162 -18.50 -7.23 -1.25
N LEU A 163 -18.60 -8.52 -1.56
CA LEU A 163 -19.73 -9.09 -2.28
C LEU A 163 -20.92 -9.03 -1.31
N ASP A 164 -21.50 -7.84 -1.14
CA ASP A 164 -22.80 -7.69 -0.51
C ASP A 164 -23.77 -8.48 -1.36
N GLY A 165 -24.14 -9.67 -0.88
CA GLY A 165 -25.15 -10.52 -1.49
C GLY A 165 -26.51 -9.83 -1.45
N ARG A 166 -26.71 -8.86 -2.32
CA ARG A 166 -27.98 -8.23 -2.66
C ARG A 166 -28.06 -8.21 -4.18
N ASP A 167 -28.57 -9.29 -4.71
CA ASP A 167 -29.36 -9.32 -5.94
C ASP A 167 -30.84 -9.30 -5.55
#